data_e03d8cb3cf0473d1c753214eb03944cd
#
_entry.id   e03d8cb3cf0473d1c753214eb03944cd
#
_cell.length_a   1.000
_cell.length_b   1.000
_cell.length_c   1.000
_cell.angle_alpha   90.00
_cell.angle_beta   90.00
_cell.angle_gamma   90.00
#
_symmetry.space_group_name_H-M   'P 1'
#
loop_
_entity.id
_entity.type
_entity.pdbx_description
1 polymer ?
#
loop_
_entity_poly.entity_id
_entity_poly.type
_entity_poly.pdbx_seq_one_letter_code
_entity_poly.pdbx_strand_id
1 'polypeptide(L)'
;MATTQHDREHDLVESAAKYRVLVEHLPAIVYTCEIGTEGNWLDVSPKMEEILGWTPEEWMAHEGPWKASVHPDDIDRATEETLAAAADGTEDRLVTIEYRMFTKDGRMLWIRDESTVVHDDDGTPLCLQGVLSDISESKRAVEERDFQARLLESISDAVIAYDTDMTVTAWNRAAESLYGVAAADVLGTPLPDAIRREESDVTPIWDPFVDAMHGWRGRSVHCDADGYEISIETKCVPLADADGKQRGWVMVDREVADD
;
A
#
# COMPACT_ATOMS: atom_id res chain seq x y z
N MET A 1 57.92 4.86 4.77
CA MET A 1 56.91 4.27 5.68
C MET A 1 55.94 5.29 6.27
N ALA A 2 56.30 6.58 6.49
CA ALA A 2 55.37 7.61 7.02
C ALA A 2 54.32 8.09 6.02
N THR A 3 54.60 8.07 4.73
CA THR A 3 53.68 8.54 3.65
C THR A 3 52.45 7.66 3.51
N THR A 4 52.60 6.35 3.68
CA THR A 4 51.52 5.36 3.54
C THR A 4 50.50 5.40 4.68
N GLN A 5 50.86 5.85 5.85
CA GLN A 5 49.95 5.94 7.01
C GLN A 5 49.11 7.19 6.93
N HIS A 6 49.70 8.30 6.47
CA HIS A 6 48.95 9.58 6.27
C HIS A 6 47.95 9.49 5.14
N ASP A 7 48.28 8.78 4.03
CA ASP A 7 47.36 8.55 2.92
C ASP A 7 46.16 7.67 3.37
N ARG A 8 46.38 6.64 4.18
CA ARG A 8 45.30 5.81 4.74
C ARG A 8 44.37 6.57 5.68
N GLU A 9 44.93 7.44 6.54
CA GLU A 9 44.11 8.27 7.44
C GLU A 9 43.27 9.27 6.62
N HIS A 10 43.83 9.86 5.55
CA HIS A 10 43.12 10.76 4.68
C HIS A 10 41.97 10.07 3.94
N ASP A 11 42.23 8.87 3.37
CA ASP A 11 41.22 8.05 2.68
C ASP A 11 40.08 7.64 3.62
N LEU A 12 40.39 7.31 4.88
CA LEU A 12 39.39 6.97 5.90
C LEU A 12 38.51 8.17 6.26
N VAL A 13 39.10 9.36 6.43
CA VAL A 13 38.35 10.58 6.73
C VAL A 13 37.45 10.97 5.56
N GLU A 14 37.95 10.89 4.34
CA GLU A 14 37.15 11.18 3.14
C GLU A 14 36.01 10.17 2.96
N SER A 15 36.25 8.88 3.17
CA SER A 15 35.23 7.84 3.11
C SER A 15 34.18 8.03 4.19
N ALA A 16 34.56 8.34 5.43
CA ALA A 16 33.62 8.61 6.51
C ALA A 16 32.77 9.86 6.25
N ALA A 17 33.35 10.91 5.66
CA ALA A 17 32.60 12.11 5.29
C ALA A 17 31.58 11.83 4.18
N LYS A 18 31.94 11.07 3.15
CA LYS A 18 31.02 10.63 2.08
C LYS A 18 29.90 9.75 2.63
N TYR A 19 30.21 8.82 3.51
CA TYR A 19 29.23 7.95 4.17
C TYR A 19 28.21 8.79 4.98
N ARG A 20 28.71 9.75 5.78
CA ARG A 20 27.86 10.63 6.59
C ARG A 20 26.88 11.39 5.73
N VAL A 21 27.32 12.00 4.64
CA VAL A 21 26.46 12.75 3.72
C VAL A 21 25.37 11.85 3.12
N LEU A 22 25.70 10.61 2.75
CA LEU A 22 24.73 9.66 2.23
C LEU A 22 23.68 9.30 3.28
N VAL A 23 24.11 8.97 4.51
CA VAL A 23 23.23 8.59 5.61
C VAL A 23 22.31 9.75 6.03
N GLU A 24 22.82 10.99 6.09
CA GLU A 24 22.03 12.18 6.46
C GLU A 24 20.92 12.52 5.43
N HIS A 25 21.10 12.13 4.16
CA HIS A 25 20.12 12.40 3.10
C HIS A 25 19.14 11.24 2.84
N LEU A 26 19.37 10.08 3.45
CA LEU A 26 18.40 8.98 3.36
C LEU A 26 17.10 9.37 4.11
N PRO A 27 15.92 9.14 3.53
CA PRO A 27 14.64 9.38 4.21
C PRO A 27 14.30 8.27 5.20
N ALA A 28 15.29 7.78 5.93
CA ALA A 28 15.21 6.64 6.83
C ALA A 28 16.23 6.74 7.96
N ILE A 29 15.97 6.09 9.07
CA ILE A 29 16.90 5.99 10.20
C ILE A 29 17.89 4.87 9.89
N VAL A 30 19.17 5.19 9.80
CA VAL A 30 20.24 4.19 9.73
C VAL A 30 20.73 3.91 11.14
N TYR A 31 20.90 2.64 11.47
CA TYR A 31 21.31 2.23 12.82
C TYR A 31 22.32 1.08 12.80
N THR A 32 23.05 0.98 13.89
CA THR A 32 23.89 -0.19 14.24
C THR A 32 23.61 -0.56 15.69
N CYS A 33 23.38 -1.84 15.96
CA CYS A 33 23.16 -2.34 17.31
C CYS A 33 23.89 -3.66 17.56
N GLU A 34 24.06 -4.05 18.83
CA GLU A 34 24.57 -5.36 19.22
C GLU A 34 23.57 -6.45 18.83
N ILE A 35 24.09 -7.62 18.50
CA ILE A 35 23.28 -8.81 18.25
C ILE A 35 22.80 -9.36 19.58
N GLY A 36 21.48 -9.44 19.77
CA GLY A 36 20.90 -10.02 20.99
C GLY A 36 19.50 -9.51 21.29
N THR A 37 18.89 -10.07 22.34
CA THR A 37 17.51 -9.76 22.75
C THR A 37 17.34 -8.37 23.35
N GLU A 38 18.39 -7.78 23.90
CA GLU A 38 18.38 -6.44 24.50
C GLU A 38 18.69 -5.35 23.48
N GLY A 39 19.45 -5.69 22.39
CA GLY A 39 19.74 -4.81 21.27
C GLY A 39 20.30 -3.46 21.69
N ASN A 40 21.47 -3.44 22.38
CA ASN A 40 22.12 -2.18 22.71
C ASN A 40 22.48 -1.44 21.41
N TRP A 41 21.99 -0.23 21.26
CA TRP A 41 22.25 0.59 20.10
C TRP A 41 23.67 1.16 20.17
N LEU A 42 24.43 1.02 19.09
CA LEU A 42 25.82 1.48 18.99
C LEU A 42 25.91 2.81 18.27
N ASP A 43 25.06 3.00 17.26
CA ASP A 43 24.97 4.23 16.48
C ASP A 43 23.59 4.38 15.86
N VAL A 44 23.13 5.61 15.64
CA VAL A 44 21.88 5.94 14.99
C VAL A 44 21.96 7.29 14.29
N SER A 45 21.41 7.36 13.08
CA SER A 45 21.44 8.59 12.29
C SER A 45 20.55 9.70 12.85
N PRO A 46 20.84 10.98 12.56
CA PRO A 46 20.02 12.13 12.99
C PRO A 46 18.57 12.09 12.53
N LYS A 47 18.24 11.27 11.51
CA LYS A 47 16.85 11.05 11.06
C LYS A 47 15.93 10.46 12.14
N MET A 48 16.49 9.92 13.21
CA MET A 48 15.77 9.50 14.39
C MET A 48 14.88 10.61 14.95
N GLU A 49 15.40 11.83 15.04
CA GLU A 49 14.64 12.97 15.56
C GLU A 49 13.48 13.36 14.64
N GLU A 50 13.72 13.38 13.32
CA GLU A 50 12.67 13.72 12.34
C GLU A 50 11.53 12.68 12.30
N ILE A 51 11.86 11.39 12.40
CA ILE A 51 10.90 10.30 12.23
C ILE A 51 10.24 9.92 13.55
N LEU A 52 11.03 9.63 14.60
CA LEU A 52 10.52 9.14 15.88
C LEU A 52 10.49 10.21 16.98
N GLY A 53 11.07 11.41 16.76
CA GLY A 53 11.04 12.51 17.71
C GLY A 53 12.07 12.39 18.84
N TRP A 54 12.97 11.42 18.78
CA TRP A 54 14.05 11.24 19.73
C TRP A 54 15.35 11.76 19.14
N THR A 55 16.15 12.53 19.91
CA THR A 55 17.53 12.79 19.46
C THR A 55 18.35 11.51 19.55
N PRO A 56 19.41 11.34 18.75
CA PRO A 56 20.32 10.21 18.87
C PRO A 56 20.83 10.00 20.29
N GLU A 57 21.19 11.05 20.99
CA GLU A 57 21.70 11.00 22.37
C GLU A 57 20.63 10.52 23.36
N GLU A 58 19.38 10.99 23.23
CA GLU A 58 18.28 10.54 24.07
C GLU A 58 17.97 9.06 23.83
N TRP A 59 17.96 8.64 22.55
CA TRP A 59 17.72 7.25 22.18
C TRP A 59 18.78 6.32 22.76
N MET A 60 20.04 6.68 22.58
CA MET A 60 21.20 5.89 23.08
C MET A 60 21.28 5.84 24.61
N ALA A 61 20.77 6.88 25.30
CA ALA A 61 20.76 6.93 26.77
C ALA A 61 19.60 6.15 27.41
N HIS A 62 18.59 5.75 26.62
CA HIS A 62 17.41 5.03 27.11
C HIS A 62 17.68 3.53 27.22
N GLU A 63 17.29 2.89 28.32
CA GLU A 63 17.36 1.44 28.45
C GLU A 63 16.29 0.75 27.59
N GLY A 64 16.72 -0.08 26.62
CA GLY A 64 15.84 -0.81 25.73
C GLY A 64 14.88 0.07 24.90
N PRO A 65 15.37 1.12 24.21
CA PRO A 65 14.54 2.13 23.56
C PRO A 65 13.65 1.52 22.48
N TRP A 66 14.14 0.52 21.78
CA TRP A 66 13.39 -0.17 20.73
C TRP A 66 12.15 -0.88 21.31
N LYS A 67 12.32 -1.73 22.32
CA LYS A 67 11.19 -2.43 22.96
C LYS A 67 10.18 -1.48 23.58
N ALA A 68 10.63 -0.36 24.16
CA ALA A 68 9.77 0.66 24.75
C ALA A 68 8.94 1.40 23.68
N SER A 69 9.43 1.46 22.46
CA SER A 69 8.79 2.18 21.35
C SER A 69 7.99 1.28 20.42
N VAL A 70 8.26 -0.03 20.35
CA VAL A 70 7.49 -0.98 19.53
C VAL A 70 6.13 -1.25 20.14
N HIS A 71 5.11 -1.42 19.29
CA HIS A 71 3.77 -1.78 19.73
C HIS A 71 3.80 -3.14 20.45
N PRO A 72 3.14 -3.28 21.63
CA PRO A 72 3.22 -4.50 22.44
C PRO A 72 2.91 -5.80 21.68
N ASP A 73 1.93 -5.79 20.79
CA ASP A 73 1.55 -6.96 20.01
C ASP A 73 2.62 -7.40 18.99
N ASP A 74 3.56 -6.52 18.64
CA ASP A 74 4.54 -6.76 17.59
C ASP A 74 5.93 -7.13 18.16
N ILE A 75 6.19 -6.90 19.46
CA ILE A 75 7.51 -7.08 20.11
C ILE A 75 8.02 -8.51 19.94
N ASP A 76 7.23 -9.50 20.34
CA ASP A 76 7.66 -10.91 20.35
C ASP A 76 7.98 -11.37 18.92
N ARG A 77 7.08 -11.13 17.99
CA ARG A 77 7.27 -11.48 16.57
C ARG A 77 8.50 -10.82 15.96
N ALA A 78 8.66 -9.52 16.14
CA ALA A 78 9.79 -8.78 15.57
C ALA A 78 11.12 -9.24 16.19
N THR A 79 11.13 -9.56 17.49
CA THR A 79 12.31 -10.11 18.18
C THR A 79 12.68 -11.49 17.64
N GLU A 80 11.70 -12.39 17.51
CA GLU A 80 11.92 -13.76 17.01
C GLU A 80 12.44 -13.75 15.57
N GLU A 81 11.85 -12.94 14.68
CA GLU A 81 12.26 -12.83 13.28
C GLU A 81 13.68 -12.29 13.15
N THR A 82 14.06 -11.27 13.95
CA THR A 82 15.43 -10.72 13.96
C THR A 82 16.44 -11.74 14.46
N LEU A 83 16.13 -12.46 15.55
CA LEU A 83 17.04 -13.46 16.13
C LEU A 83 17.20 -14.69 15.22
N ALA A 84 16.12 -15.14 14.59
CA ALA A 84 16.16 -16.26 13.66
C ALA A 84 17.06 -15.94 12.45
N ALA A 85 17.00 -14.71 11.98
CA ALA A 85 17.85 -14.25 10.89
C ALA A 85 19.32 -14.16 11.29
N ALA A 86 19.61 -13.67 12.50
CA ALA A 86 20.98 -13.61 13.03
C ALA A 86 21.56 -15.02 13.26
N ALA A 87 20.73 -16.01 13.62
CA ALA A 87 21.15 -17.39 13.88
C ALA A 87 21.40 -18.22 12.60
N ASP A 88 20.87 -17.81 11.45
CA ASP A 88 20.99 -18.55 10.19
C ASP A 88 22.42 -18.52 9.61
N GLY A 89 23.29 -17.62 10.09
CA GLY A 89 24.71 -17.53 9.74
C GLY A 89 24.99 -17.28 8.25
N THR A 90 24.00 -16.92 7.47
CA THR A 90 24.16 -16.58 6.05
C THR A 90 24.71 -15.15 5.96
N GLU A 91 25.91 -15.00 5.43
CA GLU A 91 26.52 -13.70 5.16
C GLU A 91 25.61 -12.87 4.25
N ASP A 92 25.50 -11.56 4.53
CA ASP A 92 24.76 -10.56 3.74
C ASP A 92 23.25 -10.82 3.56
N ARG A 93 22.64 -11.68 4.39
CA ARG A 93 21.19 -11.86 4.31
C ARG A 93 20.46 -10.61 4.81
N LEU A 94 19.74 -9.96 3.91
CA LEU A 94 18.82 -8.88 4.27
C LEU A 94 17.54 -9.47 4.89
N VAL A 95 17.21 -9.01 6.08
CA VAL A 95 15.98 -9.33 6.80
C VAL A 95 15.07 -8.12 6.70
N THR A 96 13.81 -8.34 6.35
CA THR A 96 12.80 -7.28 6.27
C THR A 96 11.66 -7.62 7.19
N ILE A 97 11.39 -6.74 8.17
CA ILE A 97 10.32 -6.89 9.15
C ILE A 97 9.49 -5.61 9.15
N GLU A 98 8.17 -5.73 9.21
CA GLU A 98 7.29 -4.58 9.37
C GLU A 98 6.59 -4.65 10.72
N TYR A 99 6.65 -3.58 11.49
CA TYR A 99 6.02 -3.48 12.81
C TYR A 99 5.61 -2.05 13.14
N ARG A 100 4.76 -1.91 14.13
CA ARG A 100 4.29 -0.61 14.61
C ARG A 100 5.23 -0.08 15.70
N MET A 101 5.54 1.21 15.62
CA MET A 101 6.32 1.93 16.63
C MET A 101 5.57 3.18 17.07
N PHE A 102 5.80 3.58 18.33
CA PHE A 102 5.36 4.86 18.85
C PHE A 102 6.49 5.89 18.82
N THR A 103 6.19 7.05 18.30
CA THR A 103 7.06 8.22 18.40
C THR A 103 7.12 8.73 19.85
N LYS A 104 8.06 9.60 20.16
CA LYS A 104 8.22 10.23 21.49
C LYS A 104 6.96 10.96 21.96
N ASP A 105 6.19 11.54 21.04
CA ASP A 105 4.91 12.22 21.29
C ASP A 105 3.70 11.27 21.27
N GLY A 106 3.92 9.95 21.14
CA GLY A 106 2.88 8.91 21.22
C GLY A 106 2.12 8.65 19.91
N ARG A 107 2.53 9.20 18.78
CA ARG A 107 1.96 8.83 17.47
C ARG A 107 2.43 7.44 17.07
N MET A 108 1.54 6.64 16.50
CA MET A 108 1.87 5.32 15.95
C MET A 108 2.29 5.44 14.48
N LEU A 109 3.43 4.87 14.15
CA LEU A 109 3.96 4.72 12.80
C LEU A 109 4.09 3.24 12.44
N TRP A 110 3.92 2.94 11.15
CA TRP A 110 4.37 1.67 10.59
C TRP A 110 5.81 1.81 10.13
N ILE A 111 6.67 0.99 10.68
CA ILE A 111 8.09 0.96 10.34
C ILE A 111 8.40 -0.32 9.56
N ARG A 112 9.17 -0.17 8.49
CA ARG A 112 9.87 -1.28 7.83
C ARG A 112 11.31 -1.23 8.28
N ASP A 113 11.75 -2.31 8.89
CA ASP A 113 13.11 -2.55 9.33
C ASP A 113 13.79 -3.51 8.36
N GLU A 114 14.82 -3.02 7.70
CA GLU A 114 15.65 -3.81 6.79
C GLU A 114 17.05 -3.87 7.38
N SER A 115 17.46 -5.06 7.81
CA SER A 115 18.71 -5.25 8.54
C SER A 115 19.52 -6.45 8.07
N THR A 116 20.82 -6.40 8.33
CA THR A 116 21.78 -7.47 8.04
C THR A 116 22.77 -7.60 9.18
N VAL A 117 23.32 -8.81 9.36
CA VAL A 117 24.41 -9.06 10.29
C VAL A 117 25.73 -8.73 9.62
N VAL A 118 26.52 -7.87 10.25
CA VAL A 118 27.89 -7.56 9.84
C VAL A 118 28.82 -8.53 10.53
N HIS A 119 29.74 -9.14 9.76
CA HIS A 119 30.71 -10.10 10.24
C HIS A 119 32.15 -9.52 10.18
N ASP A 120 33.04 -10.03 10.99
CA ASP A 120 34.47 -9.73 10.87
C ASP A 120 35.14 -10.58 9.77
N ASP A 121 36.46 -10.37 9.57
CA ASP A 121 37.24 -11.07 8.55
C ASP A 121 37.30 -12.60 8.79
N ASP A 122 37.03 -13.08 10.03
CA ASP A 122 36.98 -14.48 10.40
C ASP A 122 35.55 -15.08 10.30
N GLY A 123 34.58 -14.30 9.88
CA GLY A 123 33.16 -14.69 9.77
C GLY A 123 32.41 -14.69 11.10
N THR A 124 32.97 -14.03 12.17
CA THR A 124 32.27 -13.88 13.44
C THR A 124 31.28 -12.72 13.38
N PRO A 125 30.02 -12.91 13.82
CA PRO A 125 29.06 -11.83 13.88
C PRO A 125 29.49 -10.69 14.81
N LEU A 126 29.57 -9.46 14.28
CA LEU A 126 29.99 -8.26 15.02
C LEU A 126 28.80 -7.44 15.52
N CYS A 127 27.89 -7.09 14.63
CA CYS A 127 26.76 -6.24 14.94
C CYS A 127 25.64 -6.45 13.93
N LEU A 128 24.46 -5.94 14.24
CA LEU A 128 23.34 -5.78 13.34
C LEU A 128 23.36 -4.35 12.80
N GLN A 129 23.29 -4.19 11.50
CA GLN A 129 23.15 -2.90 10.84
C GLN A 129 21.86 -2.87 10.03
N GLY A 130 21.11 -1.78 10.11
CA GLY A 130 19.82 -1.70 9.43
C GLY A 130 19.34 -0.30 9.15
N VAL A 131 18.18 -0.27 8.53
CA VAL A 131 17.47 0.95 8.11
C VAL A 131 16.01 0.84 8.54
N LEU A 132 15.52 1.83 9.30
CA LEU A 132 14.11 1.96 9.65
C LEU A 132 13.46 3.01 8.74
N SER A 133 12.49 2.57 7.96
CA SER A 133 11.72 3.44 7.05
C SER A 133 10.29 3.61 7.54
N ASP A 134 9.79 4.85 7.59
CA ASP A 134 8.36 5.11 7.83
C ASP A 134 7.56 4.76 6.59
N ILE A 135 6.74 3.70 6.68
CA ILE A 135 5.85 3.23 5.61
C ILE A 135 4.38 3.55 5.90
N SER A 136 4.09 4.44 6.87
CA SER A 136 2.73 4.75 7.30
C SER A 136 1.88 5.34 6.19
N GLU A 137 2.46 6.16 5.32
CA GLU A 137 1.75 6.74 4.17
C GLU A 137 1.38 5.63 3.16
N SER A 138 2.30 4.73 2.87
CA SER A 138 2.05 3.60 1.98
C SER A 138 0.96 2.67 2.53
N LYS A 139 1.00 2.35 3.83
CA LYS A 139 -0.04 1.54 4.51
C LYS A 139 -1.40 2.22 4.44
N ARG A 140 -1.48 3.52 4.75
CA ARG A 140 -2.74 4.29 4.67
C ARG A 140 -3.31 4.33 3.26
N ALA A 141 -2.47 4.49 2.24
CA ALA A 141 -2.92 4.47 0.85
C ALA A 141 -3.51 3.12 0.43
N VAL A 142 -2.93 2.01 0.90
CA VAL A 142 -3.46 0.66 0.66
C VAL A 142 -4.78 0.47 1.42
N GLU A 143 -4.83 0.81 2.71
CA GLU A 143 -6.05 0.70 3.54
C GLU A 143 -7.21 1.52 2.98
N GLU A 144 -6.95 2.76 2.52
CA GLU A 144 -7.95 3.62 1.90
C GLU A 144 -8.50 3.01 0.60
N ARG A 145 -7.62 2.47 -0.24
CA ARG A 145 -8.03 1.80 -1.47
C ARG A 145 -8.88 0.55 -1.19
N ASP A 146 -8.48 -0.26 -0.20
CA ASP A 146 -9.21 -1.44 0.22
C ASP A 146 -10.56 -1.07 0.86
N PHE A 147 -10.60 0.02 1.61
CA PHE A 147 -11.84 0.56 2.16
C PHE A 147 -12.81 1.01 1.08
N GLN A 148 -12.32 1.74 0.06
CA GLN A 148 -13.14 2.17 -1.09
C GLN A 148 -13.67 0.96 -1.87
N ALA A 149 -12.87 -0.06 -2.09
CA ALA A 149 -13.31 -1.30 -2.73
C ALA A 149 -14.43 -1.99 -1.93
N ARG A 150 -14.26 -2.13 -0.59
CA ARG A 150 -15.30 -2.71 0.28
C ARG A 150 -16.58 -1.87 0.33
N LEU A 151 -16.48 -0.54 0.26
CA LEU A 151 -17.67 0.30 0.16
C LEU A 151 -18.47 0.00 -1.11
N LEU A 152 -17.81 -0.11 -2.25
CA LEU A 152 -18.49 -0.47 -3.52
C LEU A 152 -19.14 -1.86 -3.44
N GLU A 153 -18.48 -2.83 -2.81
CA GLU A 153 -19.02 -4.17 -2.60
C GLU A 153 -20.21 -4.21 -1.62
N SER A 154 -20.29 -3.27 -0.68
CA SER A 154 -21.37 -3.20 0.30
C SER A 154 -22.65 -2.52 -0.24
N ILE A 155 -22.58 -1.87 -1.39
CA ILE A 155 -23.75 -1.25 -2.05
C ILE A 155 -24.66 -2.36 -2.56
N SER A 156 -25.95 -2.29 -2.18
CA SER A 156 -26.95 -3.28 -2.59
C SER A 156 -27.40 -3.12 -4.04
N ASP A 157 -27.18 -1.95 -4.64
CA ASP A 157 -27.44 -1.69 -6.04
C ASP A 157 -26.26 -2.16 -6.90
N ALA A 158 -26.51 -2.64 -8.11
CA ALA A 158 -25.46 -3.03 -9.04
C ALA A 158 -24.69 -1.78 -9.51
N VAL A 159 -23.40 -1.72 -9.22
CA VAL A 159 -22.50 -0.64 -9.65
C VAL A 159 -21.56 -1.16 -10.72
N ILE A 160 -21.63 -0.55 -11.89
CA ILE A 160 -20.88 -0.92 -13.09
C ILE A 160 -20.16 0.34 -13.58
N ALA A 161 -18.84 0.25 -13.79
CA ALA A 161 -18.12 1.32 -14.47
C ALA A 161 -17.55 0.81 -15.79
N TYR A 162 -17.45 1.70 -16.76
CA TYR A 162 -16.85 1.43 -18.06
C TYR A 162 -16.14 2.67 -18.61
N ASP A 163 -15.12 2.44 -19.41
CA ASP A 163 -14.33 3.51 -20.01
C ASP A 163 -14.99 4.12 -21.26
N THR A 164 -14.27 5.04 -21.91
CA THR A 164 -14.73 5.70 -23.14
C THR A 164 -14.86 4.77 -24.34
N ASP A 165 -14.24 3.61 -24.30
CA ASP A 165 -14.32 2.56 -25.32
C ASP A 165 -15.39 1.51 -24.98
N MET A 166 -16.21 1.78 -23.97
CA MET A 166 -17.27 0.91 -23.46
C MET A 166 -16.76 -0.39 -22.84
N THR A 167 -15.51 -0.43 -22.40
CA THR A 167 -14.90 -1.58 -21.72
C THR A 167 -15.23 -1.53 -20.24
N VAL A 168 -15.72 -2.63 -19.66
CA VAL A 168 -16.06 -2.74 -18.23
C VAL A 168 -14.79 -2.60 -17.38
N THR A 169 -14.76 -1.63 -16.47
CA THR A 169 -13.64 -1.34 -15.56
C THR A 169 -13.96 -1.60 -14.10
N ALA A 170 -15.27 -1.67 -13.73
CA ALA A 170 -15.71 -2.10 -12.41
C ALA A 170 -17.04 -2.84 -12.49
N TRP A 171 -17.22 -3.83 -11.61
CA TRP A 171 -18.40 -4.69 -11.52
C TRP A 171 -18.50 -5.18 -10.08
N ASN A 172 -19.42 -4.66 -9.27
CA ASN A 172 -19.51 -5.01 -7.87
C ASN A 172 -20.30 -6.31 -7.66
N ARG A 173 -20.31 -6.80 -6.43
CA ARG A 173 -21.00 -8.04 -6.04
C ARG A 173 -22.51 -7.97 -6.31
N ALA A 174 -23.13 -6.81 -6.16
CA ALA A 174 -24.55 -6.66 -6.48
C ALA A 174 -24.83 -6.81 -7.99
N ALA A 175 -23.91 -6.34 -8.84
CA ALA A 175 -23.97 -6.55 -10.28
C ALA A 175 -23.81 -8.05 -10.65
N GLU A 176 -22.89 -8.77 -9.97
CA GLU A 176 -22.79 -10.23 -10.13
C GLU A 176 -24.10 -10.95 -9.79
N SER A 177 -24.73 -10.52 -8.68
CA SER A 177 -25.99 -11.14 -8.23
C SER A 177 -27.15 -10.79 -9.17
N LEU A 178 -27.21 -9.56 -9.67
CA LEU A 178 -28.30 -9.07 -10.53
C LEU A 178 -28.25 -9.68 -11.93
N TYR A 179 -27.06 -9.76 -12.51
CA TYR A 179 -26.86 -10.22 -13.89
C TYR A 179 -26.42 -11.68 -13.98
N GLY A 180 -26.09 -12.33 -12.86
CA GLY A 180 -25.65 -13.73 -12.84
C GLY A 180 -24.25 -13.96 -13.45
N VAL A 181 -23.44 -12.92 -13.62
CA VAL A 181 -22.12 -12.97 -14.27
C VAL A 181 -21.05 -12.51 -13.31
N ALA A 182 -19.98 -13.30 -13.14
CA ALA A 182 -18.90 -12.97 -12.25
C ALA A 182 -18.05 -11.80 -12.79
N ALA A 183 -17.52 -10.93 -11.90
CA ALA A 183 -16.66 -9.82 -12.27
C ALA A 183 -15.43 -10.28 -13.08
N ALA A 184 -14.87 -11.45 -12.76
CA ALA A 184 -13.72 -12.00 -13.46
C ALA A 184 -13.97 -12.29 -14.96
N ASP A 185 -15.23 -12.52 -15.33
CA ASP A 185 -15.62 -12.87 -16.69
C ASP A 185 -15.94 -11.63 -17.55
N VAL A 186 -16.26 -10.48 -16.90
CA VAL A 186 -16.71 -9.27 -17.60
C VAL A 186 -15.70 -8.13 -17.53
N LEU A 187 -14.81 -8.08 -16.54
CA LEU A 187 -13.79 -7.05 -16.48
C LEU A 187 -12.87 -7.10 -17.71
N GLY A 188 -12.71 -5.95 -18.37
CA GLY A 188 -11.94 -5.84 -19.61
C GLY A 188 -12.70 -6.28 -20.87
N THR A 189 -13.99 -6.65 -20.77
CA THR A 189 -14.84 -6.96 -21.95
C THR A 189 -15.74 -5.77 -22.30
N PRO A 190 -16.26 -5.70 -23.54
CA PRO A 190 -17.26 -4.71 -23.91
C PRO A 190 -18.54 -4.82 -23.09
N LEU A 191 -19.04 -3.71 -22.57
CA LEU A 191 -20.25 -3.66 -21.75
C LEU A 191 -21.50 -4.28 -22.41
N PRO A 192 -21.77 -4.12 -23.74
CA PRO A 192 -22.89 -4.79 -24.40
C PRO A 192 -22.88 -6.31 -24.31
N ASP A 193 -21.67 -6.90 -24.24
CA ASP A 193 -21.50 -8.35 -24.10
C ASP A 193 -21.68 -8.82 -22.65
N ALA A 194 -21.42 -7.91 -21.69
CA ALA A 194 -21.57 -8.19 -20.26
C ALA A 194 -23.04 -8.12 -19.80
N ILE A 195 -23.86 -7.27 -20.46
CA ILE A 195 -25.27 -7.07 -20.16
C ILE A 195 -26.08 -7.51 -21.37
N ARG A 196 -26.78 -8.63 -21.28
CA ARG A 196 -27.70 -9.07 -22.35
C ARG A 196 -28.93 -8.18 -22.38
N ARG A 197 -29.32 -7.74 -23.56
CA ARG A 197 -30.50 -6.92 -23.78
C ARG A 197 -31.37 -7.58 -24.85
N GLU A 198 -32.70 -7.56 -24.63
CA GLU A 198 -33.61 -7.75 -25.73
C GLU A 198 -33.84 -6.42 -26.47
N GLU A 199 -33.90 -6.46 -27.79
CA GLU A 199 -34.33 -5.34 -28.64
C GLU A 199 -35.81 -5.09 -28.42
N SER A 200 -36.20 -4.44 -27.34
CA SER A 200 -37.55 -3.93 -27.15
C SER A 200 -37.51 -2.41 -27.05
N ASP A 201 -38.46 -1.75 -27.66
CA ASP A 201 -38.85 -0.35 -27.79
C ASP A 201 -38.35 0.69 -26.75
N VAL A 202 -37.24 0.47 -26.09
CA VAL A 202 -36.63 1.38 -25.14
C VAL A 202 -35.64 2.27 -25.87
N THR A 203 -35.84 3.56 -25.76
CA THR A 203 -34.89 4.61 -26.18
C THR A 203 -33.47 4.13 -25.89
N PRO A 204 -32.59 4.03 -26.89
CA PRO A 204 -31.27 3.43 -26.69
C PRO A 204 -30.57 4.19 -25.59
N ILE A 205 -30.27 3.49 -24.48
CA ILE A 205 -29.45 3.99 -23.38
C ILE A 205 -28.08 4.43 -23.90
N TRP A 206 -27.75 4.02 -25.10
CA TRP A 206 -26.46 4.14 -25.78
C TRP A 206 -26.45 5.27 -26.83
N ASP A 207 -27.37 6.25 -26.75
CA ASP A 207 -27.12 7.47 -27.47
C ASP A 207 -26.00 8.23 -26.76
N PRO A 208 -24.76 8.23 -27.29
CA PRO A 208 -23.61 8.93 -26.68
C PRO A 208 -23.86 10.46 -26.66
N PHE A 209 -24.96 10.95 -27.22
CA PHE A 209 -25.38 12.34 -27.23
C PHE A 209 -26.41 12.69 -26.16
N VAL A 210 -26.92 11.72 -25.39
CA VAL A 210 -27.75 12.04 -24.22
C VAL A 210 -26.86 12.57 -23.14
N ASP A 211 -26.63 13.86 -23.22
CA ASP A 211 -26.01 14.79 -22.27
C ASP A 211 -24.86 14.18 -21.43
N ALA A 212 -23.70 13.97 -22.10
CA ALA A 212 -22.47 13.47 -21.49
C ALA A 212 -22.04 14.28 -20.25
N MET A 213 -22.63 15.42 -19.98
CA MET A 213 -22.30 16.33 -18.89
C MET A 213 -23.16 16.16 -17.63
N HIS A 214 -24.39 15.60 -17.74
CA HIS A 214 -25.37 15.60 -16.64
C HIS A 214 -25.80 14.19 -16.17
N GLY A 215 -25.40 13.14 -16.88
CA GLY A 215 -25.82 11.76 -16.59
C GLY A 215 -27.26 11.48 -17.08
N TRP A 216 -27.67 10.22 -16.97
CA TRP A 216 -28.94 9.71 -17.39
C TRP A 216 -29.63 8.89 -16.31
N ARG A 217 -30.96 8.91 -16.26
CA ARG A 217 -31.77 8.03 -15.41
C ARG A 217 -32.99 7.55 -16.19
N GLY A 218 -33.31 6.27 -16.10
CA GLY A 218 -34.47 5.69 -16.76
C GLY A 218 -34.73 4.25 -16.35
N ARG A 219 -35.77 3.66 -16.88
CA ARG A 219 -36.09 2.25 -16.72
C ARG A 219 -35.85 1.51 -18.02
N SER A 220 -35.37 0.27 -17.91
CA SER A 220 -35.13 -0.63 -19.04
C SER A 220 -35.33 -2.08 -18.58
N VAL A 221 -35.52 -2.94 -19.56
CA VAL A 221 -35.56 -4.37 -19.33
C VAL A 221 -34.22 -4.97 -19.76
N HIS A 222 -33.57 -5.70 -18.88
CA HIS A 222 -32.35 -6.42 -19.15
C HIS A 222 -32.60 -7.91 -18.99
N CYS A 223 -31.68 -8.73 -19.47
CA CYS A 223 -31.70 -10.17 -19.20
C CYS A 223 -30.51 -10.56 -18.32
N ASP A 224 -30.75 -11.46 -17.38
CA ASP A 224 -29.67 -12.10 -16.62
C ASP A 224 -28.94 -13.16 -17.48
N ALA A 225 -27.95 -13.85 -16.88
CA ALA A 225 -27.17 -14.88 -17.54
C ALA A 225 -27.99 -16.08 -18.01
N ASP A 226 -29.11 -16.35 -17.33
CA ASP A 226 -30.03 -17.46 -17.65
C ASP A 226 -31.10 -17.03 -18.69
N GLY A 227 -31.15 -15.74 -19.06
CA GLY A 227 -32.07 -15.19 -20.04
C GLY A 227 -33.42 -14.74 -19.47
N TYR A 228 -33.55 -14.61 -18.14
CA TYR A 228 -34.74 -14.05 -17.51
C TYR A 228 -34.74 -12.52 -17.63
N GLU A 229 -35.90 -11.96 -17.99
CA GLU A 229 -36.10 -10.51 -18.03
C GLU A 229 -36.13 -9.94 -16.62
N ILE A 230 -35.37 -8.85 -16.40
CA ILE A 230 -35.34 -8.07 -15.18
C ILE A 230 -35.61 -6.62 -15.47
N SER A 231 -36.62 -6.05 -14.79
CA SER A 231 -36.94 -4.63 -14.88
C SER A 231 -35.97 -3.81 -14.04
N ILE A 232 -35.21 -2.91 -14.66
CA ILE A 232 -34.12 -2.17 -14.07
C ILE A 232 -34.40 -0.67 -14.09
N GLU A 233 -34.21 0.01 -12.97
CA GLU A 233 -34.01 1.46 -12.92
C GLU A 233 -32.51 1.76 -12.94
N THR A 234 -32.03 2.42 -13.99
CA THR A 234 -30.63 2.78 -14.19
C THR A 234 -30.39 4.26 -13.92
N LYS A 235 -29.29 4.58 -13.21
CA LYS A 235 -28.69 5.91 -13.16
C LYS A 235 -27.28 5.82 -13.69
N CYS A 236 -26.97 6.57 -14.75
CA CYS A 236 -25.64 6.64 -15.34
C CYS A 236 -25.08 8.06 -15.17
N VAL A 237 -23.85 8.17 -14.69
CA VAL A 237 -23.13 9.44 -14.50
C VAL A 237 -21.74 9.39 -15.13
N PRO A 238 -21.25 10.50 -15.71
CA PRO A 238 -19.90 10.54 -16.26
C PRO A 238 -18.85 10.44 -15.14
N LEU A 239 -17.79 9.70 -15.43
CA LEU A 239 -16.60 9.61 -14.59
C LEU A 239 -15.49 10.48 -15.20
N ALA A 240 -14.95 11.41 -14.42
CA ALA A 240 -13.87 12.29 -14.84
C ALA A 240 -12.61 12.09 -13.96
N ASP A 241 -11.43 12.38 -14.52
CA ASP A 241 -10.19 12.44 -13.75
C ASP A 241 -10.06 13.78 -12.99
N ALA A 242 -8.95 13.94 -12.27
CA ALA A 242 -8.66 15.14 -11.48
C ALA A 242 -8.59 16.43 -12.32
N ASP A 243 -8.30 16.33 -13.61
CA ASP A 243 -8.25 17.45 -14.56
C ASP A 243 -9.60 17.72 -15.21
N GLY A 244 -10.67 17.00 -14.82
CA GLY A 244 -12.02 17.12 -15.37
C GLY A 244 -12.22 16.45 -16.74
N LYS A 245 -11.22 15.71 -17.23
CA LYS A 245 -11.34 14.96 -18.47
C LYS A 245 -12.14 13.68 -18.24
N GLN A 246 -13.17 13.48 -19.07
CA GLN A 246 -13.98 12.27 -18.99
C GLN A 246 -13.16 11.01 -19.26
N ARG A 247 -13.30 10.03 -18.38
CA ARG A 247 -12.64 8.71 -18.42
C ARG A 247 -13.60 7.57 -18.70
N GLY A 248 -14.90 7.81 -18.57
CA GLY A 248 -15.92 6.81 -18.76
C GLY A 248 -17.22 7.20 -18.07
N TRP A 249 -17.94 6.21 -17.60
CA TRP A 249 -19.22 6.38 -16.88
C TRP A 249 -19.33 5.37 -15.74
N VAL A 250 -20.16 5.72 -14.76
CA VAL A 250 -20.62 4.80 -13.71
C VAL A 250 -22.11 4.63 -13.86
N MET A 251 -22.55 3.40 -13.95
CA MET A 251 -23.95 3.01 -14.01
C MET A 251 -24.34 2.36 -12.68
N VAL A 252 -25.46 2.76 -12.13
CA VAL A 252 -26.06 2.17 -10.94
C VAL A 252 -27.41 1.61 -11.32
N ASP A 253 -27.57 0.30 -11.23
CA ASP A 253 -28.76 -0.41 -11.62
C ASP A 253 -29.45 -1.02 -10.40
N ARG A 254 -30.74 -0.81 -10.32
CA ARG A 254 -31.61 -1.36 -9.29
C ARG A 254 -32.75 -2.12 -9.92
N GLU A 255 -32.93 -3.38 -9.49
CA GLU A 255 -34.12 -4.13 -9.85
C GLU A 255 -35.38 -3.46 -9.28
N VAL A 256 -36.41 -3.31 -10.11
CA VAL A 256 -37.70 -2.74 -9.70
C VAL A 256 -38.78 -3.75 -9.99
N ALA A 257 -39.76 -3.84 -9.08
CA ALA A 257 -40.91 -4.70 -9.30
C ALA A 257 -41.74 -4.15 -10.51
N ASP A 258 -42.22 -5.06 -11.35
CA ASP A 258 -43.20 -4.71 -12.37
C ASP A 258 -44.49 -4.28 -11.66
N ASP A 259 -44.97 -3.08 -12.00
CA ASP A 259 -46.27 -2.53 -11.54
C ASP A 259 -47.45 -3.17 -12.28
#